data_b8b99b838406e0dd5f3dc99a457d5b64
#
_entry.id   b8b99b838406e0dd5f3dc99a457d5b64
#
_cell.length_a   1.000
_cell.length_b   1.000
_cell.length_c   1.000
_cell.angle_alpha   90.00
_cell.angle_beta   90.00
_cell.angle_gamma   90.00
#
_symmetry.space_group_name_H-M   'P 1'
#
loop_
_entity.id
_entity.type
_entity.pdbx_description
1 polymer ?
#
loop_
_entity_poly.entity_id
_entity_poly.type
_entity_poly.pdbx_seq_one_letter_code
_entity_poly.pdbx_strand_id
1 'polypeptide(L)'
;IFIGTDKEIETPSISFFFKSEAFPDSLKNTINYYGIQYMISMGVTMLNSRLAEIRQQANPPFTGASAGYGDFFVAKTKNAFGVDASSKIDGIELAMKTILEETERARRFGFTETEYDRARANYLQRVESAYNEREKMKNDTYVNEYISNFLNNEPMPGIEYEYAMMNQLAPN
;
A
#
# COMPACT_ATOMS: atom_id res chain seq x y z
N ILE A 1 -12.92 16.53 9.73
CA ILE A 1 -13.07 16.85 8.29
C ILE A 1 -12.35 18.15 8.03
N PHE A 2 -11.47 18.16 7.03
CA PHE A 2 -10.81 19.37 6.55
C PHE A 2 -11.23 19.58 5.08
N ILE A 3 -11.59 20.80 4.72
CA ILE A 3 -11.90 21.20 3.35
C ILE A 3 -10.99 22.40 3.05
N GLY A 4 -10.09 22.22 2.08
CA GLY A 4 -9.21 23.27 1.59
C GLY A 4 -9.58 23.62 0.14
N THR A 5 -9.43 24.88 -0.22
CA THR A 5 -9.56 25.34 -1.60
C THR A 5 -8.34 26.13 -2.00
N ASP A 6 -7.85 25.85 -3.20
CA ASP A 6 -6.75 26.57 -3.81
C ASP A 6 -7.09 26.87 -5.27
N LYS A 7 -6.85 28.10 -5.71
CA LYS A 7 -7.17 28.55 -7.06
C LYS A 7 -6.26 27.94 -8.13
N GLU A 8 -5.10 27.43 -7.73
CA GLU A 8 -4.12 26.81 -8.62
C GLU A 8 -4.34 25.30 -8.77
N ILE A 9 -5.20 24.69 -7.92
CA ILE A 9 -5.52 23.26 -7.99
C ILE A 9 -6.75 23.04 -8.86
N GLU A 10 -6.51 22.47 -10.04
CA GLU A 10 -7.58 22.18 -11.01
C GLU A 10 -8.29 20.84 -10.75
N THR A 11 -7.68 19.93 -10.01
CA THR A 11 -8.20 18.58 -9.80
C THR A 11 -8.58 18.37 -8.34
N PRO A 12 -9.86 18.25 -8.02
CA PRO A 12 -10.30 17.93 -6.66
C PRO A 12 -9.78 16.58 -6.21
N SER A 13 -9.33 16.51 -4.96
CA SER A 13 -8.86 15.27 -4.33
C SER A 13 -9.54 15.04 -2.99
N ILE A 14 -9.67 13.76 -2.64
CA ILE A 14 -10.27 13.30 -1.38
C ILE A 14 -9.33 12.29 -0.77
N SER A 15 -9.10 12.41 0.54
CA SER A 15 -8.30 11.46 1.30
C SER A 15 -9.04 11.02 2.55
N PHE A 16 -9.05 9.73 2.82
CA PHE A 16 -9.51 9.14 4.08
C PHE A 16 -8.36 8.43 4.77
N PHE A 17 -8.25 8.62 6.07
CA PHE A 17 -7.21 8.01 6.87
C PHE A 17 -7.80 7.27 8.08
N PHE A 18 -7.43 6.00 8.21
CA PHE A 18 -7.74 5.16 9.36
C PHE A 18 -6.45 4.98 10.15
N LYS A 19 -6.32 5.75 11.22
CA LYS A 19 -5.11 5.81 12.04
C LYS A 19 -5.00 4.61 12.98
N SER A 20 -3.79 4.11 13.15
CA SER A 20 -3.43 3.09 14.12
C SER A 20 -2.16 3.50 14.89
N GLU A 21 -1.85 2.80 15.96
CA GLU A 21 -0.55 2.92 16.61
C GLU A 21 0.56 2.47 15.66
N ALA A 22 1.70 3.14 15.70
CA ALA A 22 2.88 2.69 14.99
C ALA A 22 3.32 1.31 15.53
N PHE A 23 3.86 0.49 14.64
CA PHE A 23 4.39 -0.82 15.06
C PHE A 23 5.60 -0.62 15.98
N PRO A 24 5.67 -1.29 17.13
CA PRO A 24 6.77 -1.11 18.07
C PRO A 24 8.12 -1.48 17.43
N ASP A 25 9.10 -0.60 17.50
CA ASP A 25 10.44 -0.81 16.93
C ASP A 25 11.11 -2.09 17.44
N SER A 26 10.88 -2.43 18.72
CA SER A 26 11.42 -3.66 19.33
C SER A 26 10.96 -4.96 18.67
N LEU A 27 9.87 -4.91 17.91
CA LEU A 27 9.29 -6.08 17.23
C LEU A 27 9.57 -6.10 15.72
N LYS A 28 10.16 -5.04 15.14
CA LYS A 28 10.42 -4.96 13.69
C LYS A 28 11.40 -6.01 13.19
N ASN A 29 12.37 -6.41 14.01
CA ASN A 29 13.35 -7.47 13.68
C ASN A 29 12.82 -8.89 13.94
N THR A 30 11.53 -9.13 13.74
CA THR A 30 10.90 -10.45 13.95
C THR A 30 10.22 -10.94 12.69
N ILE A 31 10.14 -12.27 12.52
CA ILE A 31 9.43 -12.88 11.39
C ILE A 31 7.94 -12.49 11.37
N ASN A 32 7.35 -12.25 12.55
CA ASN A 32 5.97 -11.80 12.66
C ASN A 32 5.76 -10.43 12.02
N TYR A 33 6.73 -9.53 12.13
CA TYR A 33 6.68 -8.23 11.46
C TYR A 33 6.60 -8.40 9.94
N TYR A 34 7.46 -9.23 9.36
CA TYR A 34 7.43 -9.52 7.93
C TYR A 34 6.10 -10.15 7.49
N GLY A 35 5.57 -11.08 8.29
CA GLY A 35 4.25 -11.66 8.01
C GLY A 35 3.13 -10.61 8.02
N ILE A 36 3.15 -9.67 8.98
CA ILE A 36 2.19 -8.58 9.05
C ILE A 36 2.36 -7.63 7.85
N GLN A 37 3.58 -7.24 7.50
CA GLN A 37 3.85 -6.39 6.34
C GLN A 37 3.40 -7.06 5.03
N TYR A 38 3.62 -8.37 4.90
CA TYR A 38 3.11 -9.16 3.77
C TYR A 38 1.58 -9.09 3.69
N MET A 39 0.86 -9.35 4.79
CA MET A 39 -0.61 -9.29 4.83
C MET A 39 -1.13 -7.90 4.47
N ILE A 40 -0.53 -6.84 5.01
CA ILE A 40 -0.86 -5.45 4.68
C ILE A 40 -0.64 -5.19 3.18
N SER A 41 0.51 -5.59 2.66
CA SER A 41 0.85 -5.44 1.23
C SER A 41 -0.15 -6.15 0.33
N MET A 42 -0.58 -7.37 0.69
CA MET A 42 -1.61 -8.11 -0.05
C MET A 42 -2.94 -7.37 -0.04
N GLY A 43 -3.41 -6.95 1.13
CA GLY A 43 -4.67 -6.21 1.26
C GLY A 43 -4.69 -4.91 0.46
N VAL A 44 -3.63 -4.13 0.54
CA VAL A 44 -3.45 -2.88 -0.22
C VAL A 44 -3.40 -3.17 -1.73
N THR A 45 -2.67 -4.20 -2.16
CA THR A 45 -2.55 -4.58 -3.58
C THR A 45 -3.89 -5.00 -4.16
N MET A 46 -4.65 -5.83 -3.45
CA MET A 46 -5.97 -6.30 -3.90
C MET A 46 -6.98 -5.15 -3.98
N LEU A 47 -7.00 -4.26 -2.99
CA LEU A 47 -7.87 -3.08 -3.03
C LEU A 47 -7.49 -2.15 -4.19
N ASN A 48 -6.22 -1.89 -4.40
CA ASN A 48 -5.74 -1.09 -5.54
C ASN A 48 -6.12 -1.70 -6.89
N SER A 49 -6.14 -3.03 -7.01
CA SER A 49 -6.61 -3.72 -8.20
C SER A 49 -8.10 -3.45 -8.46
N ARG A 50 -8.95 -3.52 -7.43
CA ARG A 50 -10.38 -3.17 -7.54
C ARG A 50 -10.57 -1.71 -7.94
N LEU A 51 -9.85 -0.79 -7.31
CA LEU A 51 -9.91 0.64 -7.66
C LEU A 51 -9.47 0.89 -9.11
N ALA A 52 -8.45 0.17 -9.59
CA ALA A 52 -8.01 0.25 -10.96
C ALA A 52 -9.05 -0.30 -11.96
N GLU A 53 -9.75 -1.37 -11.63
CA GLU A 53 -10.85 -1.93 -12.43
C GLU A 53 -12.04 -0.94 -12.51
N ILE A 54 -12.41 -0.30 -11.40
CA ILE A 54 -13.45 0.73 -11.38
C ILE A 54 -13.07 1.91 -12.28
N ARG A 55 -11.80 2.32 -12.26
CA ARG A 55 -11.30 3.41 -13.12
C ARG A 55 -11.41 3.11 -14.60
N GLN A 56 -11.40 1.84 -15.00
CA GLN A 56 -11.50 1.42 -16.41
C GLN A 56 -12.93 1.37 -16.94
N GLN A 57 -13.95 1.63 -16.12
CA GLN A 57 -15.34 1.69 -16.56
C GLN A 57 -15.57 2.85 -17.55
N ALA A 58 -16.61 2.74 -18.36
CA ALA A 58 -16.94 3.78 -19.35
C ALA A 58 -17.17 5.18 -18.73
N ASN A 59 -17.75 5.23 -17.52
CA ASN A 59 -17.96 6.45 -16.75
C ASN A 59 -17.41 6.24 -15.34
N PRO A 60 -16.09 6.36 -15.16
CA PRO A 60 -15.48 6.12 -13.87
C PRO A 60 -15.84 7.22 -12.86
N PRO A 61 -16.07 6.88 -11.57
CA PRO A 61 -16.42 7.84 -10.53
C PRO A 61 -15.24 8.75 -10.14
N PHE A 62 -14.03 8.37 -10.50
CA PHE A 62 -12.79 9.10 -10.22
C PHE A 62 -11.82 9.00 -11.41
N THR A 63 -10.89 9.93 -11.51
CA THR A 63 -9.82 9.93 -12.52
C THR A 63 -8.63 9.10 -12.07
N GLY A 64 -8.45 8.95 -10.77
CA GLY A 64 -7.47 8.11 -10.12
C GLY A 64 -7.88 7.81 -8.69
N ALA A 65 -7.53 6.64 -8.20
CA ALA A 65 -7.67 6.30 -6.78
C ALA A 65 -6.57 5.33 -6.37
N SER A 66 -6.16 5.40 -5.10
CA SER A 66 -5.15 4.52 -4.53
C SER A 66 -5.38 4.30 -3.04
N ALA A 67 -4.97 3.14 -2.56
CA ALA A 67 -4.88 2.82 -1.15
C ALA A 67 -3.41 2.61 -0.76
N GLY A 68 -3.07 2.91 0.49
CA GLY A 68 -1.74 2.72 1.02
C GLY A 68 -1.76 2.52 2.54
N TYR A 69 -0.64 2.05 3.08
CA TYR A 69 -0.41 1.96 4.52
C TYR A 69 1.02 2.41 4.83
N GLY A 70 1.17 3.20 5.85
CA GLY A 70 2.48 3.70 6.29
C GLY A 70 2.35 4.75 7.39
N ASP A 71 3.40 5.52 7.58
CA ASP A 71 3.43 6.60 8.56
C ASP A 71 2.37 7.65 8.24
N PHE A 72 1.66 8.09 9.28
CA PHE A 72 0.66 9.14 9.12
C PHE A 72 1.34 10.50 8.97
N PHE A 73 1.49 10.96 7.71
CA PHE A 73 2.27 12.13 7.32
C PHE A 73 3.72 12.04 7.85
N VAL A 74 4.13 13.05 8.63
CA VAL A 74 5.46 13.11 9.27
C VAL A 74 5.45 12.63 10.73
N ALA A 75 4.29 12.16 11.23
CA ALA A 75 4.15 11.74 12.62
C ALA A 75 4.62 10.30 12.82
N LYS A 76 5.78 10.11 13.45
CA LYS A 76 6.36 8.76 13.71
C LYS A 76 5.60 7.92 14.74
N THR A 77 4.62 8.51 15.44
CA THR A 77 3.86 7.82 16.51
C THR A 77 2.59 7.15 16.03
N LYS A 78 2.21 7.36 14.77
CA LYS A 78 0.97 6.82 14.18
C LYS A 78 1.23 6.34 12.76
N ASN A 79 0.65 5.19 12.46
CA ASN A 79 0.47 4.74 11.09
C ASN A 79 -0.96 5.02 10.63
N ALA A 80 -1.17 4.99 9.34
CA ALA A 80 -2.51 5.08 8.78
C ALA A 80 -2.64 4.18 7.55
N PHE A 81 -3.79 3.55 7.46
CA PHE A 81 -4.30 3.09 6.18
C PHE A 81 -5.01 4.28 5.53
N GLY A 82 -4.55 4.68 4.37
CA GLY A 82 -5.10 5.78 3.59
C GLY A 82 -5.75 5.31 2.31
N VAL A 83 -6.81 5.99 1.90
CA VAL A 83 -7.42 5.84 0.59
C VAL A 83 -7.64 7.22 0.00
N ASP A 84 -7.10 7.43 -1.18
CA ASP A 84 -7.11 8.69 -1.89
C ASP A 84 -7.81 8.54 -3.24
N ALA A 85 -8.53 9.59 -3.66
CA ALA A 85 -9.07 9.66 -5.01
C ALA A 85 -9.00 11.09 -5.55
N SER A 86 -8.83 11.19 -6.86
CA SER A 86 -8.95 12.42 -7.63
C SER A 86 -10.16 12.33 -8.55
N SER A 87 -10.92 13.40 -8.70
CA SER A 87 -12.14 13.40 -9.51
C SER A 87 -12.22 14.63 -10.41
N LYS A 88 -13.23 14.66 -11.28
CA LYS A 88 -13.69 15.90 -11.93
C LYS A 88 -14.36 16.77 -10.88
N ILE A 89 -14.50 18.08 -11.18
CA ILE A 89 -15.07 19.07 -10.25
C ILE A 89 -16.44 18.61 -9.72
N ASP A 90 -17.31 18.13 -10.59
CA ASP A 90 -18.67 17.71 -10.21
C ASP A 90 -18.76 16.25 -9.74
N GLY A 91 -17.63 15.54 -9.66
CA GLY A 91 -17.55 14.09 -9.34
C GLY A 91 -17.12 13.79 -7.93
N ILE A 92 -16.86 14.80 -7.08
CA ILE A 92 -16.21 14.60 -5.77
C ILE A 92 -17.03 13.70 -4.83
N GLU A 93 -18.35 13.89 -4.78
CA GLU A 93 -19.23 13.11 -3.91
C GLU A 93 -19.31 11.64 -4.35
N LEU A 94 -19.39 11.41 -5.67
CA LEU A 94 -19.42 10.06 -6.23
C LEU A 94 -18.09 9.34 -6.00
N ALA A 95 -16.97 10.04 -6.20
CA ALA A 95 -15.65 9.50 -5.93
C ALA A 95 -15.51 9.12 -4.45
N MET A 96 -15.89 10.03 -3.54
CA MET A 96 -15.89 9.82 -2.10
C MET A 96 -16.70 8.58 -1.71
N LYS A 97 -17.94 8.50 -2.18
CA LYS A 97 -18.83 7.39 -1.92
C LYS A 97 -18.21 6.07 -2.39
N THR A 98 -17.70 6.04 -3.62
CA THR A 98 -17.16 4.82 -4.22
C THR A 98 -15.95 4.29 -3.48
N ILE A 99 -14.97 5.15 -3.12
CA ILE A 99 -13.78 4.66 -2.41
C ILE A 99 -14.11 4.19 -1.00
N LEU A 100 -15.08 4.82 -0.32
CA LEU A 100 -15.56 4.37 0.98
C LEU A 100 -16.32 3.04 0.88
N GLU A 101 -17.20 2.87 -0.10
CA GLU A 101 -17.95 1.64 -0.32
C GLU A 101 -17.01 0.46 -0.62
N GLU A 102 -16.00 0.64 -1.48
CA GLU A 102 -15.03 -0.42 -1.76
C GLU A 102 -14.13 -0.74 -0.56
N THR A 103 -13.72 0.26 0.19
CA THR A 103 -12.96 0.05 1.44
C THR A 103 -13.80 -0.72 2.46
N GLU A 104 -15.05 -0.33 2.65
CA GLU A 104 -15.97 -1.01 3.58
C GLU A 104 -16.34 -2.41 3.10
N ARG A 105 -16.47 -2.62 1.80
CA ARG A 105 -16.67 -3.93 1.19
C ARG A 105 -15.49 -4.85 1.47
N ALA A 106 -14.25 -4.35 1.28
CA ALA A 106 -13.05 -5.11 1.60
C ALA A 106 -12.98 -5.44 3.10
N ARG A 107 -13.31 -4.48 3.98
CA ARG A 107 -13.33 -4.68 5.43
C ARG A 107 -14.34 -5.74 5.88
N ARG A 108 -15.54 -5.76 5.29
CA ARG A 108 -16.63 -6.66 5.72
C ARG A 108 -16.54 -8.05 5.11
N PHE A 109 -16.17 -8.14 3.86
CA PHE A 109 -16.26 -9.37 3.07
C PHE A 109 -14.91 -9.91 2.63
N GLY A 110 -13.83 -9.15 2.86
CA GLY A 110 -12.49 -9.53 2.44
C GLY A 110 -12.30 -9.53 0.91
N PHE A 111 -11.45 -10.41 0.48
CA PHE A 111 -11.09 -10.60 -0.92
C PHE A 111 -11.34 -12.04 -1.33
N THR A 112 -11.49 -12.28 -2.62
CA THR A 112 -11.64 -13.63 -3.16
C THR A 112 -10.27 -14.33 -3.25
N GLU A 113 -10.29 -15.66 -3.27
CA GLU A 113 -9.09 -16.47 -3.48
C GLU A 113 -8.36 -16.07 -4.78
N THR A 114 -9.09 -15.83 -5.85
CA THR A 114 -8.52 -15.42 -7.15
C THR A 114 -7.81 -14.06 -7.08
N GLU A 115 -8.35 -13.11 -6.32
CA GLU A 115 -7.67 -11.81 -6.08
C GLU A 115 -6.37 -12.02 -5.31
N TYR A 116 -6.42 -12.85 -4.28
CA TYR A 116 -5.25 -13.18 -3.48
C TYR A 116 -4.18 -13.90 -4.31
N ASP A 117 -4.54 -14.94 -5.06
CA ASP A 117 -3.59 -15.70 -5.89
C ASP A 117 -2.88 -14.80 -6.91
N ARG A 118 -3.61 -13.87 -7.52
CA ARG A 118 -3.03 -12.90 -8.46
C ARG A 118 -2.08 -11.94 -7.76
N ALA A 119 -2.48 -11.39 -6.62
CA ALA A 119 -1.64 -10.48 -5.84
C ALA A 119 -0.37 -11.17 -5.35
N ARG A 120 -0.50 -12.40 -4.86
CA ARG A 120 0.60 -13.25 -4.40
C ARG A 120 1.58 -13.58 -5.53
N ALA A 121 1.08 -14.02 -6.68
CA ALA A 121 1.93 -14.34 -7.83
C ALA A 121 2.76 -13.12 -8.27
N ASN A 122 2.13 -11.95 -8.35
CA ASN A 122 2.82 -10.71 -8.68
C ASN A 122 3.84 -10.30 -7.60
N TYR A 123 3.53 -10.54 -6.33
CA TYR A 123 4.44 -10.25 -5.23
C TYR A 123 5.69 -11.14 -5.30
N LEU A 124 5.51 -12.45 -5.41
CA LEU A 124 6.61 -13.41 -5.51
C LEU A 124 7.46 -13.17 -6.75
N GLN A 125 6.86 -12.84 -7.89
CA GLN A 125 7.60 -12.48 -9.09
C GLN A 125 8.50 -11.25 -8.88
N ARG A 126 8.02 -10.22 -8.16
CA ARG A 126 8.85 -9.06 -7.83
C ARG A 126 10.03 -9.41 -6.93
N VAL A 127 9.79 -10.22 -5.90
CA VAL A 127 10.85 -10.67 -4.98
C VAL A 127 11.88 -11.52 -5.73
N GLU A 128 11.44 -12.43 -6.61
CA GLU A 128 12.32 -13.24 -7.45
C GLU A 128 13.13 -12.37 -8.42
N SER A 129 12.51 -11.40 -9.08
CA SER A 129 13.21 -10.48 -9.97
C SER A 129 14.27 -9.67 -9.22
N ALA A 130 13.93 -9.15 -8.03
CA ALA A 130 14.89 -8.43 -7.19
C ALA A 130 16.08 -9.33 -6.78
N TYR A 131 15.81 -10.59 -6.43
CA TYR A 131 16.87 -11.57 -6.10
C TYR A 131 17.77 -11.86 -7.31
N ASN A 132 17.20 -12.09 -8.49
CA ASN A 132 17.95 -12.39 -9.70
C ASN A 132 18.79 -11.21 -10.20
N GLU A 133 18.32 -9.98 -9.96
CA GLU A 133 18.98 -8.75 -10.38
C GLU A 133 19.85 -8.10 -9.29
N ARG A 134 20.01 -8.73 -8.11
CA ARG A 134 20.67 -8.16 -6.94
C ARG A 134 22.08 -7.60 -7.20
N GLU A 135 22.83 -8.25 -8.07
CA GLU A 135 24.19 -7.80 -8.42
C GLU A 135 24.21 -6.60 -9.39
N LYS A 136 23.04 -6.25 -9.96
CA LYS A 136 22.85 -5.13 -10.89
C LYS A 136 22.06 -3.99 -10.29
N MET A 137 21.69 -4.10 -9.01
CA MET A 137 20.92 -3.07 -8.31
C MET A 137 21.70 -1.76 -8.26
N LYS A 138 20.98 -0.68 -8.48
CA LYS A 138 21.54 0.68 -8.38
C LYS A 138 21.85 1.02 -6.94
N ASN A 139 22.90 1.80 -6.72
CA ASN A 139 23.28 2.28 -5.38
C ASN A 139 22.15 3.01 -4.65
N ASP A 140 21.27 3.70 -5.38
CA ASP A 140 20.13 4.42 -4.81
C ASP A 140 19.17 3.50 -4.04
N THR A 141 19.02 2.25 -4.45
CA THR A 141 18.20 1.26 -3.75
C THR A 141 18.77 0.98 -2.36
N TYR A 142 20.06 0.72 -2.27
CA TYR A 142 20.74 0.49 -1.00
C TYR A 142 20.75 1.74 -0.11
N VAL A 143 20.92 2.93 -0.69
CA VAL A 143 20.85 4.19 0.07
C VAL A 143 19.49 4.36 0.72
N ASN A 144 18.40 4.07 -0.01
CA ASN A 144 17.05 4.16 0.55
C ASN A 144 16.81 3.15 1.68
N GLU A 145 17.33 1.93 1.58
CA GLU A 145 17.29 0.95 2.67
C GLU A 145 18.04 1.43 3.91
N TYR A 146 19.27 1.95 3.74
CA TYR A 146 20.06 2.51 4.85
C TYR A 146 19.36 3.70 5.51
N ILE A 147 18.75 4.58 4.74
CA ILE A 147 17.99 5.72 5.25
C ILE A 147 16.77 5.22 6.05
N SER A 148 16.01 4.26 5.52
CA SER A 148 14.84 3.69 6.20
C SER A 148 15.23 2.96 7.47
N ASN A 149 16.32 2.22 7.46
CA ASN A 149 16.86 1.56 8.66
C ASN A 149 17.28 2.60 9.71
N PHE A 150 18.04 3.63 9.32
CA PHE A 150 18.54 4.64 10.25
C PHE A 150 17.43 5.52 10.84
N LEU A 151 16.47 5.95 10.01
CA LEU A 151 15.42 6.88 10.44
C LEU A 151 14.23 6.18 11.12
N ASN A 152 13.90 4.98 10.69
CA ASN A 152 12.64 4.32 11.05
C ASN A 152 12.86 2.94 11.67
N ASN A 153 14.10 2.53 11.94
CA ASN A 153 14.44 1.20 12.44
C ASN A 153 13.87 0.05 11.57
N GLU A 154 13.71 0.31 10.26
CA GLU A 154 13.25 -0.74 9.34
C GLU A 154 14.32 -1.83 9.20
N PRO A 155 13.97 -3.11 9.30
CA PRO A 155 14.94 -4.19 9.19
C PRO A 155 15.52 -4.26 7.77
N MET A 156 16.77 -4.70 7.71
CA MET A 156 17.57 -4.76 6.48
C MET A 156 18.27 -6.12 6.36
N PRO A 157 17.48 -7.21 6.16
CA PRO A 157 18.02 -8.58 6.19
C PRO A 157 18.83 -8.95 4.96
N GLY A 158 18.72 -8.17 3.88
CA GLY A 158 19.28 -8.49 2.57
C GLY A 158 18.37 -9.37 1.71
N ILE A 159 18.49 -9.21 0.39
CA ILE A 159 17.55 -9.80 -0.59
C ILE A 159 17.58 -11.34 -0.58
N GLU A 160 18.72 -11.98 -0.28
CA GLU A 160 18.81 -13.43 -0.18
C GLU A 160 17.92 -13.98 0.94
N TYR A 161 17.95 -13.32 2.09
CA TYR A 161 17.11 -13.70 3.22
C TYR A 161 15.63 -13.38 2.97
N GLU A 162 15.33 -12.22 2.40
CA GLU A 162 13.96 -11.83 2.03
C GLU A 162 13.36 -12.83 1.04
N TYR A 163 14.09 -13.20 0.00
CA TYR A 163 13.65 -14.17 -0.99
C TYR A 163 13.34 -15.53 -0.35
N ALA A 164 14.23 -16.04 0.48
CA ALA A 164 14.02 -17.32 1.17
C ALA A 164 12.82 -17.27 2.12
N MET A 165 12.70 -16.19 2.90
CA MET A 165 11.63 -15.99 3.87
C MET A 165 10.26 -15.84 3.18
N MET A 166 10.17 -15.03 2.12
CA MET A 166 8.91 -14.80 1.42
C MET A 166 8.41 -16.05 0.69
N ASN A 167 9.29 -16.89 0.18
CA ASN A 167 8.90 -18.19 -0.35
C ASN A 167 8.36 -19.16 0.73
N GLN A 168 8.69 -18.95 1.99
CA GLN A 168 8.11 -19.71 3.11
C GLN A 168 6.80 -19.12 3.62
N LEU A 169 6.68 -17.79 3.67
CA LEU A 169 5.51 -17.10 4.20
C LEU A 169 4.34 -17.01 3.21
N ALA A 170 4.64 -16.80 1.94
CA ALA A 170 3.64 -16.57 0.91
C ALA A 170 2.87 -17.81 0.37
N PRO A 171 3.32 -19.06 0.49
CA PRO A 171 2.53 -20.22 0.05
C PRO A 171 1.32 -20.52 0.93
N ASN A 172 1.29 -20.05 2.13
CA ASN A 172 0.29 -20.34 3.14
C ASN A 172 -0.64 -19.13 3.28
#